data_11f15f715c585aaacb8ab7abd5262b8a
#
_entry.id   11f15f715c585aaacb8ab7abd5262b8a
#
_cell.length_a   1.000
_cell.length_b   1.000
_cell.length_c   1.000
_cell.angle_alpha   90.00
_cell.angle_beta   90.00
_cell.angle_gamma   90.00
#
_symmetry.space_group_name_H-M   'P 1'
#
loop_
_entity.id
_entity.type
_entity.pdbx_description
1 polymer ?
#
loop_
_entity_poly.entity_id
_entity_poly.type
_entity_poly.pdbx_seq_one_letter_code
_entity_poly.pdbx_strand_id
1 'polypeptide(L)'
;MEFTVEFYETQSGRCPVREFLDELNEDNPDDFAIIMAGLAKLRNRVYHRPPLSKALRGELFELRHVGKLNTRVLYFFAKGQRIIAVHGIRNKAKEISKRDLEVALERKDDWSSRNPL
;
A
#
# COMPACT_ATOMS: atom_id res chain seq x y z
N MET A 1 -1.92 2.43 21.00
CA MET A 1 -2.66 3.29 20.08
C MET A 1 -2.62 2.69 18.68
N GLU A 2 -3.77 2.72 18.02
CA GLU A 2 -3.89 2.15 16.68
C GLU A 2 -3.61 3.20 15.61
N PHE A 3 -3.05 2.73 14.50
CA PHE A 3 -2.94 3.51 13.28
C PHE A 3 -4.23 3.39 12.47
N THR A 4 -4.53 4.40 11.67
CA THR A 4 -5.61 4.31 10.68
C THR A 4 -5.00 4.00 9.32
N VAL A 5 -5.74 3.27 8.49
CA VAL A 5 -5.32 2.98 7.11
C VAL A 5 -6.28 3.69 6.17
N GLU A 6 -5.72 4.54 5.33
CA GLU A 6 -6.47 5.36 4.36
C GLU A 6 -5.94 5.06 2.97
N PHE A 7 -6.79 5.22 1.96
CA PHE A 7 -6.40 5.04 0.57
C PHE A 7 -6.27 6.41 -0.10
N TYR A 8 -5.16 6.59 -0.80
CA TYR A 8 -4.91 7.78 -1.59
C TYR A 8 -6.01 7.94 -2.65
N GLU A 9 -6.53 9.16 -2.79
CA GLU A 9 -7.43 9.53 -3.86
C GLU A 9 -6.77 10.58 -4.76
N THR A 10 -6.93 10.42 -6.07
CA THR A 10 -6.46 11.42 -7.03
C THR A 10 -7.29 12.69 -6.93
N GLN A 11 -6.83 13.78 -7.55
CA GLN A 11 -7.58 15.03 -7.57
C GLN A 11 -8.96 14.88 -8.23
N SER A 12 -9.10 13.92 -9.14
CA SER A 12 -10.39 13.63 -9.78
C SER A 12 -11.29 12.69 -8.98
N GLY A 13 -10.83 12.25 -7.81
CA GLY A 13 -11.62 11.40 -6.92
C GLY A 13 -11.46 9.89 -7.16
N ARG A 14 -10.55 9.47 -8.03
CA ARG A 14 -10.25 8.05 -8.21
C ARG A 14 -9.43 7.53 -7.03
N CYS A 15 -9.64 6.27 -6.69
CA CYS A 15 -8.92 5.60 -5.61
C CYS A 15 -8.18 4.37 -6.18
N PRO A 16 -6.92 4.54 -6.63
CA PRO A 16 -6.21 3.46 -7.33
C PRO A 16 -6.06 2.18 -6.52
N VAL A 17 -5.83 2.27 -5.21
CA VAL A 17 -5.68 1.08 -4.38
C VAL A 17 -7.00 0.33 -4.26
N ARG A 18 -8.13 1.04 -4.14
CA ARG A 18 -9.44 0.41 -4.11
C ARG A 18 -9.73 -0.31 -5.42
N GLU A 19 -9.42 0.34 -6.55
CA GLU A 19 -9.58 -0.28 -7.87
C GLU A 19 -8.74 -1.56 -7.98
N PHE A 20 -7.50 -1.48 -7.51
CA PHE A 20 -6.61 -2.64 -7.46
C PHE A 20 -7.19 -3.77 -6.61
N LEU A 21 -7.70 -3.45 -5.43
CA LEU A 21 -8.26 -4.45 -4.52
C LEU A 21 -9.53 -5.08 -5.09
N ASP A 22 -10.38 -4.30 -5.75
CA ASP A 22 -11.59 -4.81 -6.38
C ASP A 22 -11.25 -5.81 -7.48
N GLU A 23 -10.27 -5.50 -8.33
CA GLU A 23 -9.77 -6.43 -9.36
C GLU A 23 -9.16 -7.69 -8.74
N LEU A 24 -8.37 -7.52 -7.69
CA LEU A 24 -7.77 -8.65 -6.99
C LEU A 24 -8.85 -9.58 -6.43
N ASN A 25 -9.91 -9.03 -5.87
CA ASN A 25 -11.01 -9.82 -5.33
C ASN A 25 -11.71 -10.64 -6.41
N GLU A 26 -11.85 -10.08 -7.62
CA GLU A 26 -12.43 -10.83 -8.74
C GLU A 26 -11.52 -11.94 -9.23
N ASP A 27 -10.20 -11.64 -9.36
CA ASP A 27 -9.23 -12.57 -9.94
C ASP A 27 -8.79 -13.64 -8.96
N ASN A 28 -8.62 -13.30 -7.69
CA ASN A 28 -8.14 -14.24 -6.67
C ASN A 28 -8.65 -13.81 -5.28
N PRO A 29 -9.85 -14.25 -4.91
CA PRO A 29 -10.43 -13.89 -3.60
C PRO A 29 -9.58 -14.29 -2.40
N ASP A 30 -8.81 -15.38 -2.51
CA ASP A 30 -7.94 -15.82 -1.42
C ASP A 30 -6.80 -14.82 -1.17
N ASP A 31 -6.14 -14.36 -2.24
CA ASP A 31 -5.09 -13.34 -2.11
C ASP A 31 -5.68 -12.02 -1.62
N PHE A 32 -6.87 -11.67 -2.11
CA PHE A 32 -7.58 -10.48 -1.63
C PHE A 32 -7.81 -10.54 -0.11
N ALA A 33 -8.28 -11.67 0.39
CA ALA A 33 -8.54 -11.84 1.83
C ALA A 33 -7.26 -11.69 2.64
N ILE A 34 -6.14 -12.24 2.16
CA ILE A 34 -4.85 -12.15 2.83
C ILE A 34 -4.34 -10.71 2.86
N ILE A 35 -4.45 -10.00 1.75
CA ILE A 35 -4.02 -8.59 1.69
C ILE A 35 -4.90 -7.71 2.59
N MET A 36 -6.21 -7.94 2.61
CA MET A 36 -7.11 -7.20 3.50
C MET A 36 -6.78 -7.45 4.96
N ALA A 37 -6.49 -8.70 5.32
CA ALA A 37 -6.03 -9.04 6.67
C ALA A 37 -4.72 -8.34 7.01
N GLY A 38 -3.80 -8.26 6.05
CA GLY A 38 -2.53 -7.54 6.21
C GLY A 38 -2.74 -6.05 6.45
N LEU A 39 -3.62 -5.41 5.68
CA LEU A 39 -3.95 -4.01 5.88
C LEU A 39 -4.54 -3.76 7.27
N ALA A 40 -5.40 -4.67 7.74
CA ALA A 40 -5.95 -4.58 9.08
C ALA A 40 -4.85 -4.70 10.15
N LYS A 41 -3.87 -5.57 9.95
CA LYS A 41 -2.73 -5.73 10.86
C LYS A 41 -1.88 -4.48 10.95
N LEU A 42 -1.79 -3.68 9.89
CA LEU A 42 -1.01 -2.44 9.90
C LEU A 42 -1.52 -1.41 10.92
N ARG A 43 -2.73 -1.58 11.42
CA ARG A 43 -3.23 -0.73 12.50
C ARG A 43 -2.42 -0.92 13.79
N ASN A 44 -1.67 -2.02 13.89
CA ASN A 44 -0.82 -2.32 15.02
C ASN A 44 0.65 -2.15 14.64
N ARG A 45 1.36 -1.29 15.37
CA ARG A 45 2.78 -0.97 15.12
C ARG A 45 3.68 -2.21 15.01
N VAL A 46 3.36 -3.28 15.71
CA VAL A 46 4.21 -4.49 15.71
C VAL A 46 4.36 -5.09 14.31
N TYR A 47 3.42 -4.81 13.41
CA TYR A 47 3.47 -5.31 12.03
C TYR A 47 4.14 -4.35 11.03
N HIS A 48 4.72 -3.23 11.49
CA HIS A 48 5.40 -2.27 10.63
C HIS A 48 6.84 -2.67 10.30
N ARG A 49 7.13 -3.95 10.34
CA ARG A 49 8.46 -4.52 10.09
C ARG A 49 8.32 -5.92 9.47
N PRO A 50 9.45 -6.49 8.96
CA PRO A 50 9.39 -7.84 8.41
C PRO A 50 8.84 -8.87 9.40
N PRO A 51 8.18 -9.94 8.91
CA PRO A 51 8.02 -10.27 7.48
C PRO A 51 6.87 -9.58 6.77
N LEU A 52 5.90 -8.97 7.49
CA LEU A 52 4.72 -8.39 6.86
C LEU A 52 5.03 -7.12 6.08
N SER A 53 5.86 -6.25 6.65
CA SER A 53 6.20 -4.95 6.05
C SER A 53 7.69 -4.83 5.83
N LYS A 54 8.06 -4.08 4.78
CA LYS A 54 9.46 -3.81 4.46
C LYS A 54 9.61 -2.34 4.07
N ALA A 55 10.65 -1.71 4.60
CA ALA A 55 10.96 -0.33 4.22
C ALA A 55 11.57 -0.28 2.82
N LEU A 56 11.14 0.71 2.04
CA LEU A 56 11.67 1.00 0.72
C LEU A 56 12.29 2.40 0.75
N ARG A 57 12.84 2.84 -0.38
CA ARG A 57 13.38 4.20 -0.46
C ARG A 57 12.25 5.25 -0.47
N GLY A 58 12.59 6.49 -0.17
CA GLY A 58 11.65 7.62 -0.22
C GLY A 58 10.58 7.56 0.86
N GLU A 59 10.89 6.90 1.97
CA GLU A 59 9.96 6.75 3.09
C GLU A 59 8.70 5.95 2.72
N LEU A 60 8.78 5.16 1.67
CA LEU A 60 7.74 4.20 1.31
C LEU A 60 7.97 2.87 2.02
N PHE A 61 6.90 2.14 2.21
CA PHE A 61 6.92 0.79 2.78
C PHE A 61 6.07 -0.12 1.90
N GLU A 62 6.35 -1.41 1.94
CA GLU A 62 5.49 -2.39 1.27
C GLU A 62 4.86 -3.34 2.28
N LEU A 63 3.57 -3.58 2.10
CA LEU A 63 2.86 -4.72 2.66
C LEU A 63 2.92 -5.81 1.60
N ARG A 64 3.37 -7.01 1.96
CA ARG A 64 3.66 -8.04 0.97
C ARG A 64 3.02 -9.38 1.31
N HIS A 65 2.42 -9.99 0.31
CA HIS A 65 2.00 -11.39 0.34
C HIS A 65 2.70 -12.13 -0.80
N VAL A 66 3.45 -13.16 -0.44
CA VAL A 66 4.15 -14.00 -1.41
C VAL A 66 3.31 -15.25 -1.66
N GLY A 67 2.90 -15.42 -2.91
CA GLY A 67 2.12 -16.56 -3.34
C GLY A 67 2.49 -16.92 -4.77
N LYS A 68 1.52 -17.37 -5.55
CA LYS A 68 1.73 -17.67 -6.96
C LYS A 68 2.17 -16.41 -7.73
N LEU A 69 1.59 -15.28 -7.38
CA LEU A 69 2.06 -13.95 -7.76
C LEU A 69 2.36 -13.19 -6.48
N ASN A 70 3.35 -12.31 -6.52
CA ASN A 70 3.64 -11.44 -5.39
C ASN A 70 2.68 -10.26 -5.41
N THR A 71 1.86 -10.15 -4.37
CA THR A 71 0.91 -9.06 -4.22
C THR A 71 1.45 -8.09 -3.19
N ARG A 72 1.50 -6.81 -3.53
CA ARG A 72 2.07 -5.77 -2.67
C ARG A 72 1.18 -4.55 -2.65
N VAL A 73 1.11 -3.91 -1.49
CA VAL A 73 0.49 -2.59 -1.36
C VAL A 73 1.55 -1.66 -0.80
N LEU A 74 1.84 -0.58 -1.52
CA LEU A 74 2.82 0.42 -1.09
C LEU A 74 2.12 1.51 -0.30
N TYR A 75 2.73 1.92 0.81
CA TYR A 75 2.15 2.90 1.71
C TYR A 75 3.24 3.76 2.34
N PHE A 76 2.82 4.86 2.99
CA PHE A 76 3.71 5.69 3.79
C PHE A 76 2.98 6.14 5.05
N PHE A 77 3.75 6.62 6.02
CA PHE A 77 3.20 7.12 7.28
C PHE A 77 2.99 8.62 7.21
N ALA A 78 1.84 9.08 7.70
CA ALA A 78 1.52 10.48 7.82
C ALA A 78 1.34 10.84 9.30
N LYS A 79 1.41 12.13 9.61
CA LYS A 79 1.25 12.63 10.97
C LYS A 79 -0.10 12.22 11.54
N GLY A 80 -0.14 11.90 12.85
CA GLY A 80 -1.36 11.47 13.51
C GLY A 80 -1.60 9.98 13.43
N GLN A 81 -0.53 9.19 13.28
CA GLN A 81 -0.62 7.72 13.19
C GLN A 81 -1.51 7.26 12.05
N ARG A 82 -1.28 7.83 10.87
CA ARG A 82 -2.03 7.52 9.67
C ARG A 82 -1.14 6.79 8.69
N ILE A 83 -1.70 5.80 8.04
CA ILE A 83 -1.04 5.04 6.96
C ILE A 83 -1.82 5.34 5.69
N ILE A 84 -1.10 5.80 4.66
CA ILE A 84 -1.71 6.17 3.38
C ILE A 84 -1.23 5.17 2.33
N ALA A 85 -2.13 4.31 1.87
CA ALA A 85 -1.83 3.34 0.83
C ALA A 85 -1.96 4.02 -0.55
N VAL A 86 -0.93 3.89 -1.37
CA VAL A 86 -0.83 4.67 -2.63
C VAL A 86 -0.80 3.82 -3.88
N HIS A 87 -0.38 2.54 -3.80
CA HIS A 87 -0.16 1.75 -5.02
C HIS A 87 -0.27 0.27 -4.74
N GLY A 88 -0.92 -0.46 -5.64
CA GLY A 88 -1.00 -1.92 -5.60
C GLY A 88 -0.24 -2.54 -6.76
N ILE A 89 0.44 -3.65 -6.50
CA ILE A 89 1.25 -4.37 -7.49
C ILE A 89 0.96 -5.86 -7.36
N ARG A 90 0.82 -6.55 -8.50
CA ARG A 90 0.68 -8.01 -8.52
C ARG A 90 1.42 -8.56 -9.73
N ASN A 91 2.58 -9.19 -9.50
CA ASN A 91 3.38 -9.79 -10.55
C ASN A 91 4.34 -10.83 -9.96
N LYS A 92 5.09 -11.52 -10.84
CA LYS A 92 6.04 -12.55 -10.43
C LYS A 92 7.39 -12.00 -9.97
N ALA A 93 7.66 -10.72 -10.17
CA ALA A 93 8.96 -10.14 -9.87
C ALA A 93 9.22 -10.15 -8.37
N LYS A 94 10.46 -10.41 -7.98
CA LYS A 94 10.88 -10.37 -6.58
C LYS A 94 11.02 -8.95 -6.07
N GLU A 95 11.47 -8.05 -6.93
CA GLU A 95 11.69 -6.65 -6.58
C GLU A 95 10.66 -5.75 -7.24
N ILE A 96 10.42 -4.61 -6.60
CA ILE A 96 9.51 -3.60 -7.13
C ILE A 96 10.22 -2.87 -8.27
N SER A 97 9.52 -2.69 -9.38
CA SER A 97 10.08 -2.00 -10.55
C SER A 97 10.29 -0.52 -10.24
N LYS A 98 11.21 0.08 -10.99
CA LYS A 98 11.45 1.52 -10.90
C LYS A 98 10.18 2.32 -11.20
N ARG A 99 9.39 1.87 -12.18
CA ARG A 99 8.14 2.55 -12.54
C ARG A 99 7.12 2.51 -11.41
N ASP A 100 6.96 1.36 -10.76
CA ASP A 100 6.03 1.25 -9.64
C ASP A 100 6.43 2.15 -8.47
N LEU A 101 7.74 2.23 -8.19
CA LEU A 101 8.25 3.14 -7.18
C LEU A 101 7.98 4.60 -7.55
N GLU A 102 8.20 4.97 -8.81
CA GLU A 102 7.94 6.34 -9.29
C GLU A 102 6.47 6.72 -9.14
N VAL A 103 5.56 5.81 -9.51
CA VAL A 103 4.12 6.05 -9.35
C VAL A 103 3.77 6.27 -7.87
N ALA A 104 4.30 5.42 -6.99
CA ALA A 104 4.03 5.55 -5.56
C ALA A 104 4.58 6.85 -4.99
N LEU A 105 5.78 7.25 -5.39
CA LEU A 105 6.41 8.51 -4.94
C LEU A 105 5.63 9.73 -5.44
N GLU A 106 5.18 9.72 -6.69
CA GLU A 106 4.36 10.79 -7.24
C GLU A 106 3.05 10.96 -6.45
N ARG A 107 2.42 9.85 -6.13
CA ARG A 107 1.17 9.86 -5.35
C ARG A 107 1.41 10.34 -3.93
N LYS A 108 2.51 9.94 -3.31
CA LYS A 108 2.90 10.42 -2.00
C LYS A 108 3.10 11.95 -2.01
N ASP A 109 3.80 12.46 -3.02
CA ASP A 109 4.02 13.89 -3.17
C ASP A 109 2.72 14.65 -3.40
N ASP A 110 1.84 14.12 -4.24
CA ASP A 110 0.52 14.73 -4.49
C ASP A 110 -0.30 14.77 -3.20
N TRP A 111 -0.36 13.66 -2.47
CA TRP A 111 -1.07 13.60 -1.19
C TRP A 111 -0.52 14.63 -0.21
N SER A 112 0.81 14.69 -0.08
CA SER A 112 1.47 15.60 0.85
C SER A 112 1.22 17.05 0.51
N SER A 113 1.17 17.39 -0.78
CA SER A 113 0.90 18.77 -1.21
C SER A 113 -0.52 19.21 -0.89
N ARG A 114 -1.46 18.28 -0.87
CA ARG A 114 -2.87 18.55 -0.58
C ARG A 114 -3.23 18.41 0.90
N ASN A 115 -2.30 17.90 1.70
CA ASN A 115 -2.50 17.66 3.13
C ASN A 115 -1.33 18.26 3.92
N PRO A 116 -1.13 19.59 3.89
CA PRO A 116 -0.02 20.21 4.60
C PRO A 116 -0.18 20.07 6.12
N LEU A 117 0.97 20.14 6.81
CA LEU A 117 1.02 20.07 8.28
C LEU A 117 0.45 21.31 8.93
#